data_41637f618e30f0b65d1b3596c3b7a6a4
#
_entry.id   41637f618e30f0b65d1b3596c3b7a6a4
#
_cell.length_a   1.000
_cell.length_b   1.000
_cell.length_c   1.000
_cell.angle_alpha   90.00
_cell.angle_beta   90.00
_cell.angle_gamma   90.00
#
_symmetry.space_group_name_H-M   'P 1'
#
loop_
_entity.id
_entity.type
_entity.pdbx_description
1 polymer ?
#
loop_
_entity_poly.entity_id
_entity_poly.type
_entity_poly.pdbx_seq_one_letter_code
_entity_poly.pdbx_strand_id
1 'polypeptide(L)'
;MHEDKLHLWQHSHAFGQHVKRRGENRTLIVIAITTIMMVVEIAAGIFYGSMALLADGLHMASHAVALGINAFAYIYARRHAHNESFSFGTGKVNTLGGYTGAVLLAGFAFVMVWESGHRLISPIDIAFNQAIFVAVLGLIVNGISVVILGDHDHGHEHEHEHEHGHHHHHHDHNLVSAYLHVLADALTSLLAIFALLAAKYFGFIWADPAMGIVGAVLVARWSLGLLRSTSNILLDREATDAIRGVIKAKIEAEDDNRVADLHVWAVGPNLYSVIISLVTHQPKPPGHYKALIPPGLGVAHVVVEVHCCTDDGLPIEI
;
A
#
# COMPACT_ATOMS: atom_id res chain seq x y z
N MET A 1 -23.14 39.86 -7.86
CA MET A 1 -24.10 38.98 -7.14
C MET A 1 -23.76 37.50 -7.21
N HIS A 2 -23.18 36.97 -8.29
CA HIS A 2 -22.68 35.59 -8.32
C HIS A 2 -21.30 35.42 -7.69
N GLU A 3 -20.40 36.39 -7.85
CA GLU A 3 -19.02 36.34 -7.33
C GLU A 3 -18.97 36.23 -5.79
N ASP A 4 -19.86 36.94 -5.07
CA ASP A 4 -19.90 36.91 -3.60
C ASP A 4 -20.33 35.56 -3.01
N LYS A 5 -20.91 34.66 -3.83
CA LYS A 5 -21.44 33.37 -3.40
C LYS A 5 -20.70 32.18 -4.00
N LEU A 6 -19.66 32.39 -4.80
CA LEU A 6 -18.90 31.33 -5.44
C LEU A 6 -18.30 30.33 -4.42
N HIS A 7 -17.94 30.83 -3.22
CA HIS A 7 -17.42 29.96 -2.14
C HIS A 7 -18.40 28.87 -1.67
N LEU A 8 -19.73 29.04 -1.89
CA LEU A 8 -20.74 28.03 -1.56
C LEU A 8 -20.72 26.83 -2.51
N TRP A 9 -20.09 26.98 -3.67
CA TRP A 9 -19.98 25.96 -4.73
C TRP A 9 -18.58 25.39 -4.82
N GLN A 10 -17.61 25.98 -4.10
CA GLN A 10 -16.25 25.49 -3.98
C GLN A 10 -16.17 24.51 -2.83
N HIS A 11 -15.59 23.34 -3.06
CA HIS A 11 -15.30 22.37 -2.01
C HIS A 11 -13.78 22.16 -1.88
N SER A 12 -13.34 21.96 -0.64
CA SER A 12 -11.92 21.71 -0.35
C SER A 12 -11.50 20.33 -0.83
N HIS A 13 -10.40 20.24 -1.55
CA HIS A 13 -9.77 18.97 -1.94
C HIS A 13 -8.77 18.45 -0.88
N ALA A 14 -8.76 19.04 0.33
CA ALA A 14 -7.97 18.58 1.47
C ALA A 14 -8.73 17.51 2.24
N PHE A 15 -8.44 16.24 1.98
CA PHE A 15 -9.14 15.08 2.54
C PHE A 15 -8.51 14.63 3.86
N GLY A 16 -8.88 15.26 5.00
CA GLY A 16 -8.80 14.69 6.37
C GLY A 16 -7.47 14.15 6.91
N GLN A 17 -6.31 14.64 6.46
CA GLN A 17 -4.99 14.06 6.77
C GLN A 17 -4.35 14.56 8.10
N HIS A 18 -5.13 15.09 9.07
CA HIS A 18 -4.56 15.83 10.22
C HIS A 18 -4.53 15.09 11.56
N VAL A 19 -4.92 13.81 11.66
CA VAL A 19 -5.05 13.13 12.96
C VAL A 19 -3.75 12.45 13.40
N LYS A 20 -3.15 12.94 14.48
CA LYS A 20 -1.98 12.36 15.17
C LYS A 20 -2.40 11.13 15.98
N ARG A 21 -1.80 9.96 15.74
CA ARG A 21 -2.18 8.68 16.36
C ARG A 21 -1.36 8.37 17.63
N ARG A 22 -2.01 7.80 18.65
CA ARG A 22 -1.36 7.28 19.88
C ARG A 22 -0.62 5.97 19.53
N GLY A 23 0.65 5.84 19.94
CA GLY A 23 1.50 4.65 19.69
C GLY A 23 2.83 4.96 18.99
N GLU A 24 3.07 6.20 18.60
CA GLU A 24 4.17 6.66 17.76
C GLU A 24 5.58 6.30 18.28
N ASN A 25 5.82 6.40 19.62
CA ASN A 25 7.16 6.18 20.17
C ASN A 25 7.63 4.72 20.13
N ARG A 26 6.74 3.75 20.37
CA ARG A 26 7.10 2.32 20.32
C ARG A 26 7.40 1.88 18.88
N THR A 27 6.56 2.32 17.94
CA THR A 27 6.77 2.06 16.52
C THR A 27 8.09 2.66 16.03
N LEU A 28 8.46 3.88 16.47
CA LEU A 28 9.74 4.51 16.14
C LEU A 28 10.94 3.72 16.70
N ILE A 29 10.83 3.17 17.92
CA ILE A 29 11.88 2.34 18.50
C ILE A 29 12.07 1.06 17.68
N VAL A 30 10.99 0.37 17.33
CA VAL A 30 11.06 -0.84 16.50
C VAL A 30 11.67 -0.51 15.13
N ILE A 31 11.23 0.55 14.47
CA ILE A 31 11.79 1.00 13.19
C ILE A 31 13.29 1.29 13.32
N ALA A 32 13.71 1.96 14.39
CA ALA A 32 15.12 2.26 14.58
C ALA A 32 15.98 0.99 14.77
N ILE A 33 15.52 0.06 15.62
CA ILE A 33 16.23 -1.19 15.91
C ILE A 33 16.30 -2.08 14.66
N THR A 34 15.18 -2.24 13.95
CA THR A 34 15.14 -3.05 12.72
C THR A 34 15.96 -2.43 11.61
N THR A 35 15.99 -1.08 11.48
CA THR A 35 16.85 -0.39 10.50
C THR A 35 18.33 -0.58 10.80
N ILE A 36 18.75 -0.52 12.07
CA ILE A 36 20.13 -0.79 12.46
C ILE A 36 20.49 -2.24 12.13
N MET A 37 19.63 -3.20 12.47
CA MET A 37 19.87 -4.61 12.20
C MET A 37 19.96 -4.91 10.70
N MET A 38 19.06 -4.34 9.90
CA MET A 38 19.10 -4.39 8.43
C MET A 38 20.48 -3.96 7.88
N VAL A 39 21.00 -2.82 8.34
CA VAL A 39 22.33 -2.33 7.90
C VAL A 39 23.42 -3.32 8.29
N VAL A 40 23.36 -3.88 9.49
CA VAL A 40 24.33 -4.88 9.99
C VAL A 40 24.25 -6.15 9.14
N GLU A 41 23.06 -6.65 8.81
CA GLU A 41 22.88 -7.86 7.98
C GLU A 41 23.38 -7.67 6.56
N ILE A 42 23.04 -6.53 5.92
CA ILE A 42 23.55 -6.22 4.57
C ILE A 42 25.07 -6.16 4.57
N ALA A 43 25.65 -5.41 5.51
CA ALA A 43 27.12 -5.30 5.61
C ALA A 43 27.77 -6.67 5.88
N ALA A 44 27.23 -7.45 6.83
CA ALA A 44 27.73 -8.77 7.16
C ALA A 44 27.55 -9.77 6.00
N GLY A 45 26.43 -9.72 5.27
CA GLY A 45 26.21 -10.53 4.08
C GLY A 45 27.27 -10.30 3.01
N ILE A 46 27.63 -9.02 2.78
CA ILE A 46 28.69 -8.63 1.84
C ILE A 46 30.07 -9.07 2.37
N PHE A 47 30.42 -8.72 3.60
CA PHE A 47 31.77 -8.98 4.17
C PHE A 47 32.01 -10.46 4.42
N TYR A 48 31.01 -11.23 4.83
CA TYR A 48 31.15 -12.66 5.13
C TYR A 48 30.76 -13.57 3.96
N GLY A 49 30.37 -12.98 2.82
CA GLY A 49 30.10 -13.71 1.59
C GLY A 49 28.82 -14.53 1.59
N SER A 50 27.83 -14.25 2.47
CA SER A 50 26.56 -14.99 2.53
C SER A 50 25.44 -14.30 1.74
N MET A 51 24.90 -15.01 0.74
CA MET A 51 23.73 -14.54 -0.02
C MET A 51 22.44 -14.67 0.78
N ALA A 52 22.32 -15.67 1.63
CA ALA A 52 21.16 -15.86 2.48
C ALA A 52 21.03 -14.68 3.47
N LEU A 53 22.14 -14.27 4.11
CA LEU A 53 22.15 -13.13 5.02
C LEU A 53 21.93 -11.79 4.29
N LEU A 54 22.53 -11.64 3.11
CA LEU A 54 22.32 -10.46 2.27
C LEU A 54 20.85 -10.37 1.80
N ALA A 55 20.24 -11.50 1.45
CA ALA A 55 18.83 -11.55 1.03
C ALA A 55 17.89 -11.15 2.17
N ASP A 56 18.13 -11.60 3.39
CA ASP A 56 17.37 -11.23 4.58
C ASP A 56 17.46 -9.72 4.86
N GLY A 57 18.67 -9.18 4.91
CA GLY A 57 18.88 -7.76 5.09
C GLY A 57 18.27 -6.88 3.97
N LEU A 58 18.35 -7.30 2.70
CA LEU A 58 17.71 -6.58 1.58
C LEU A 58 16.18 -6.70 1.61
N HIS A 59 15.63 -7.82 2.10
CA HIS A 59 14.20 -7.94 2.34
C HIS A 59 13.73 -6.90 3.36
N MET A 60 14.41 -6.79 4.50
CA MET A 60 14.14 -5.75 5.49
C MET A 60 14.35 -4.32 4.93
N ALA A 61 15.39 -4.11 4.11
CA ALA A 61 15.64 -2.83 3.45
C ALA A 61 14.50 -2.42 2.54
N SER A 62 13.87 -3.37 1.90
CA SER A 62 12.72 -3.14 1.04
C SER A 62 11.59 -2.42 1.77
N HIS A 63 11.30 -2.84 2.99
CA HIS A 63 10.28 -2.23 3.84
C HIS A 63 10.69 -0.86 4.36
N ALA A 64 11.94 -0.71 4.79
CA ALA A 64 12.46 0.57 5.27
C ALA A 64 12.45 1.64 4.16
N VAL A 65 12.85 1.29 2.94
CA VAL A 65 12.82 2.18 1.78
C VAL A 65 11.38 2.54 1.42
N ALA A 66 10.46 1.57 1.37
CA ALA A 66 9.04 1.83 1.09
C ALA A 66 8.42 2.77 2.13
N LEU A 67 8.67 2.55 3.43
CA LEU A 67 8.20 3.41 4.50
C LEU A 67 8.80 4.82 4.42
N GLY A 68 10.09 4.94 4.13
CA GLY A 68 10.79 6.21 3.97
C GLY A 68 10.22 7.05 2.81
N ILE A 69 10.02 6.41 1.66
CA ILE A 69 9.42 7.06 0.49
C ILE A 69 7.97 7.48 0.77
N ASN A 70 7.18 6.61 1.42
CA ASN A 70 5.81 6.94 1.80
C ASN A 70 5.75 8.09 2.80
N ALA A 71 6.65 8.12 3.80
CA ALA A 71 6.74 9.22 4.75
C ALA A 71 7.10 10.55 4.05
N PHE A 72 8.09 10.53 3.15
CA PHE A 72 8.46 11.68 2.35
C PHE A 72 7.29 12.16 1.47
N ALA A 73 6.64 11.26 0.75
CA ALA A 73 5.51 11.57 -0.10
C ALA A 73 4.34 12.15 0.70
N TYR A 74 4.08 11.61 1.89
CA TYR A 74 3.06 12.14 2.81
C TYR A 74 3.37 13.56 3.28
N ILE A 75 4.63 13.82 3.71
CA ILE A 75 5.07 15.16 4.12
C ILE A 75 4.95 16.15 2.96
N TYR A 76 5.37 15.74 1.76
CA TYR A 76 5.27 16.56 0.56
C TYR A 76 3.80 16.86 0.21
N ALA A 77 2.95 15.83 0.17
CA ALA A 77 1.53 15.97 -0.12
C ALA A 77 0.84 16.93 0.87
N ARG A 78 1.15 16.81 2.16
CA ARG A 78 0.60 17.67 3.20
C ARG A 78 1.06 19.14 3.06
N ARG A 79 2.33 19.36 2.72
CA ARG A 79 2.86 20.73 2.53
C ARG A 79 2.27 21.43 1.31
N HIS A 80 1.86 20.67 0.30
CA HIS A 80 1.34 21.19 -0.96
C HIS A 80 -0.17 20.92 -1.13
N ALA A 81 -0.89 20.58 -0.07
CA ALA A 81 -2.31 20.21 -0.12
C ALA A 81 -3.22 21.32 -0.69
N HIS A 82 -2.81 22.59 -0.55
CA HIS A 82 -3.55 23.77 -1.06
C HIS A 82 -2.92 24.35 -2.32
N ASN A 83 -2.00 23.64 -2.97
CA ASN A 83 -1.37 24.14 -4.19
C ASN A 83 -2.31 23.91 -5.39
N GLU A 84 -2.80 24.99 -5.97
CA GLU A 84 -3.72 25.00 -7.13
C GLU A 84 -3.12 24.38 -8.40
N SER A 85 -1.80 24.13 -8.44
CA SER A 85 -1.16 23.41 -9.55
C SER A 85 -1.61 21.94 -9.66
N PHE A 86 -2.24 21.38 -8.60
CA PHE A 86 -2.75 20.01 -8.57
C PHE A 86 -4.28 20.02 -8.66
N SER A 87 -4.83 19.74 -9.83
CA SER A 87 -6.29 19.76 -10.10
C SER A 87 -7.12 18.92 -9.13
N PHE A 88 -6.62 17.73 -8.74
CA PHE A 88 -7.27 16.81 -7.80
C PHE A 88 -6.48 16.66 -6.49
N GLY A 89 -5.71 17.70 -6.11
CA GLY A 89 -4.86 17.68 -4.93
C GLY A 89 -3.66 16.74 -5.07
N THR A 90 -2.98 16.50 -3.95
CA THR A 90 -1.69 15.78 -3.91
C THR A 90 -1.83 14.28 -3.63
N GLY A 91 -3.04 13.72 -3.74
CA GLY A 91 -3.30 12.30 -3.42
C GLY A 91 -2.44 11.30 -4.19
N LYS A 92 -2.14 11.58 -5.46
CA LYS A 92 -1.28 10.73 -6.31
C LYS A 92 0.21 10.81 -5.98
N VAL A 93 0.67 11.81 -5.24
CA VAL A 93 2.08 11.93 -4.83
C VAL A 93 2.51 10.73 -3.96
N ASN A 94 1.63 10.28 -3.05
CA ASN A 94 1.88 9.08 -2.25
C ASN A 94 1.98 7.82 -3.14
N THR A 95 1.13 7.74 -4.14
CA THR A 95 1.13 6.62 -5.10
C THR A 95 2.39 6.61 -5.95
N LEU A 96 2.85 7.80 -6.38
CA LEU A 96 4.12 7.95 -7.12
C LEU A 96 5.32 7.52 -6.25
N GLY A 97 5.32 7.88 -4.95
CA GLY A 97 6.31 7.39 -3.99
C GLY A 97 6.32 5.87 -3.91
N GLY A 98 5.15 5.25 -3.74
CA GLY A 98 5.02 3.79 -3.72
C GLY A 98 5.49 3.11 -5.01
N TYR A 99 5.18 3.70 -6.17
CA TYR A 99 5.67 3.24 -7.48
C TYR A 99 7.20 3.27 -7.56
N THR A 100 7.80 4.40 -7.17
CA THR A 100 9.26 4.56 -7.17
C THR A 100 9.94 3.53 -6.25
N GLY A 101 9.40 3.33 -5.04
CA GLY A 101 9.86 2.29 -4.12
C GLY A 101 9.80 0.90 -4.76
N ALA A 102 8.70 0.56 -5.42
CA ALA A 102 8.51 -0.73 -6.08
C ALA A 102 9.51 -0.95 -7.24
N VAL A 103 9.83 0.09 -8.02
CA VAL A 103 10.87 0.01 -9.08
C VAL A 103 12.24 -0.30 -8.47
N LEU A 104 12.60 0.37 -7.37
CA LEU A 104 13.87 0.12 -6.67
C LEU A 104 13.94 -1.32 -6.13
N LEU A 105 12.83 -1.82 -5.55
CA LEU A 105 12.74 -3.20 -5.07
C LEU A 105 12.91 -4.24 -6.18
N ALA A 106 12.27 -4.02 -7.34
CA ALA A 106 12.46 -4.87 -8.51
C ALA A 106 13.93 -4.90 -8.95
N GLY A 107 14.60 -3.74 -8.92
CA GLY A 107 16.03 -3.63 -9.20
C GLY A 107 16.89 -4.44 -8.21
N PHE A 108 16.62 -4.35 -6.91
CA PHE A 108 17.32 -5.16 -5.90
C PHE A 108 17.07 -6.66 -6.09
N ALA A 109 15.85 -7.08 -6.34
CA ALA A 109 15.54 -8.48 -6.62
C ALA A 109 16.30 -9.00 -7.83
N PHE A 110 16.40 -8.20 -8.90
CA PHE A 110 17.19 -8.56 -10.08
C PHE A 110 18.67 -8.75 -9.76
N VAL A 111 19.27 -7.81 -9.02
CA VAL A 111 20.69 -7.90 -8.60
C VAL A 111 20.92 -9.15 -7.73
N MET A 112 19.99 -9.46 -6.82
CA MET A 112 20.08 -10.66 -5.98
C MET A 112 20.03 -11.95 -6.80
N VAL A 113 19.15 -12.05 -7.79
CA VAL A 113 19.08 -13.23 -8.68
C VAL A 113 20.37 -13.38 -9.47
N TRP A 114 20.88 -12.26 -10.00
CA TRP A 114 22.12 -12.26 -10.76
C TRP A 114 23.31 -12.72 -9.92
N GLU A 115 23.50 -12.12 -8.75
CA GLU A 115 24.61 -12.45 -7.85
C GLU A 115 24.50 -13.89 -7.33
N SER A 116 23.30 -14.32 -6.91
CA SER A 116 23.07 -15.70 -6.46
C SER A 116 23.32 -16.72 -7.59
N GLY A 117 22.88 -16.42 -8.81
CA GLY A 117 23.15 -17.25 -9.98
C GLY A 117 24.66 -17.36 -10.28
N HIS A 118 25.38 -16.24 -10.18
CA HIS A 118 26.82 -16.22 -10.34
C HIS A 118 27.54 -17.08 -9.27
N ARG A 119 27.11 -17.02 -8.00
CA ARG A 119 27.69 -17.80 -6.90
C ARG A 119 27.36 -19.30 -6.95
N LEU A 120 26.26 -19.69 -7.62
CA LEU A 120 26.01 -21.11 -7.90
C LEU A 120 27.02 -21.71 -8.88
N ILE A 121 27.51 -20.88 -9.84
CA ILE A 121 28.50 -21.29 -10.85
C ILE A 121 29.93 -21.15 -10.31
N SER A 122 30.19 -20.05 -9.60
CA SER A 122 31.50 -19.68 -9.05
C SER A 122 31.38 -19.42 -7.54
N PRO A 123 31.38 -20.48 -6.71
CA PRO A 123 31.25 -20.35 -5.27
C PRO A 123 32.37 -19.51 -4.66
N ILE A 124 32.05 -18.70 -3.67
CA ILE A 124 33.01 -17.93 -2.88
C ILE A 124 33.06 -18.49 -1.46
N ASP A 125 34.19 -18.21 -0.76
CA ASP A 125 34.33 -18.61 0.63
C ASP A 125 33.37 -17.85 1.53
N ILE A 126 32.63 -18.57 2.38
CA ILE A 126 31.67 -18.00 3.34
C ILE A 126 32.27 -18.10 4.75
N ALA A 127 32.29 -17.00 5.47
CA ALA A 127 32.66 -16.97 6.88
C ALA A 127 31.45 -17.43 7.75
N PHE A 128 31.14 -18.72 7.74
CA PHE A 128 29.92 -19.32 8.32
C PHE A 128 29.64 -18.90 9.76
N ASN A 129 30.66 -18.92 10.65
CA ASN A 129 30.47 -18.61 12.07
C ASN A 129 29.95 -17.18 12.29
N GLN A 130 30.54 -16.23 11.59
CA GLN A 130 30.19 -14.81 11.67
C GLN A 130 28.82 -14.57 11.02
N ALA A 131 28.57 -15.15 9.85
CA ALA A 131 27.28 -15.04 9.17
C ALA A 131 26.14 -15.63 10.00
N ILE A 132 26.30 -16.81 10.58
CA ILE A 132 25.29 -17.43 11.45
C ILE A 132 25.06 -16.59 12.71
N PHE A 133 26.13 -16.05 13.31
CA PHE A 133 26.00 -15.20 14.50
C PHE A 133 25.14 -13.97 14.21
N VAL A 134 25.38 -13.28 13.09
CA VAL A 134 24.60 -12.10 12.69
C VAL A 134 23.15 -12.50 12.35
N ALA A 135 22.93 -13.61 11.63
CA ALA A 135 21.58 -14.09 11.31
C ALA A 135 20.77 -14.46 12.58
N VAL A 136 21.42 -15.04 13.60
CA VAL A 136 20.76 -15.32 14.90
C VAL A 136 20.43 -14.02 15.63
N LEU A 137 21.29 -13.00 15.59
CA LEU A 137 20.99 -11.69 16.15
C LEU A 137 19.78 -11.05 15.45
N GLY A 138 19.70 -11.13 14.11
CA GLY A 138 18.57 -10.66 13.33
C GLY A 138 17.26 -11.33 13.74
N LEU A 139 17.28 -12.66 13.85
CA LEU A 139 16.11 -13.42 14.31
C LEU A 139 15.65 -13.00 15.71
N ILE A 140 16.58 -12.75 16.64
CA ILE A 140 16.25 -12.27 18.00
C ILE A 140 15.64 -10.88 17.94
N VAL A 141 16.20 -9.96 17.15
CA VAL A 141 15.68 -8.59 16.99
C VAL A 141 14.28 -8.62 16.38
N ASN A 142 14.05 -9.45 15.34
CA ASN A 142 12.73 -9.63 14.75
C ASN A 142 11.74 -10.20 15.76
N GLY A 143 12.14 -11.20 16.56
CA GLY A 143 11.32 -11.77 17.63
C GLY A 143 10.94 -10.74 18.72
N ILE A 144 11.90 -9.92 19.15
CA ILE A 144 11.65 -8.82 20.12
C ILE A 144 10.68 -7.80 19.52
N SER A 145 10.82 -7.47 18.24
CA SER A 145 9.93 -6.54 17.54
C SER A 145 8.49 -7.05 17.50
N VAL A 146 8.28 -8.37 17.31
CA VAL A 146 6.96 -9.02 17.42
C VAL A 146 6.35 -8.78 18.80
N VAL A 147 7.12 -9.04 19.85
CA VAL A 147 6.63 -8.92 21.25
C VAL A 147 6.28 -7.47 21.57
N ILE A 148 7.14 -6.50 21.18
CA ILE A 148 6.87 -5.06 21.43
C ILE A 148 5.61 -4.57 20.71
N LEU A 149 5.32 -5.11 19.50
CA LEU A 149 4.13 -4.76 18.72
C LEU A 149 2.89 -5.55 19.19
N GLY A 150 3.06 -6.79 19.70
CA GLY A 150 1.97 -7.69 20.09
C GLY A 150 1.39 -7.44 21.48
N ASP A 151 2.04 -6.66 22.33
CA ASP A 151 1.68 -6.44 23.75
C ASP A 151 0.44 -5.53 23.98
N HIS A 152 -0.43 -5.40 23.00
CA HIS A 152 -1.65 -4.60 23.05
C HIS A 152 -2.95 -5.40 23.26
N ASP A 153 -2.89 -6.74 23.41
CA ASP A 153 -4.13 -7.56 23.45
C ASP A 153 -4.42 -8.23 24.80
N HIS A 154 -3.75 -7.82 25.88
CA HIS A 154 -4.05 -8.28 27.23
C HIS A 154 -4.27 -7.11 28.20
N GLY A 155 -5.40 -6.42 28.08
CA GLY A 155 -5.77 -5.32 28.96
C GLY A 155 -7.27 -5.12 29.10
N HIS A 156 -7.88 -5.96 30.00
CA HIS A 156 -9.14 -5.71 30.71
C HIS A 156 -10.46 -5.75 29.93
N GLU A 157 -11.08 -6.94 29.98
CA GLU A 157 -12.53 -7.07 30.14
C GLU A 157 -12.98 -6.28 31.36
N HIS A 158 -13.80 -5.25 31.16
CA HIS A 158 -14.81 -4.83 32.08
C HIS A 158 -16.12 -4.67 31.33
N GLU A 159 -17.06 -5.55 31.72
CA GLU A 159 -18.47 -5.49 31.40
C GLU A 159 -19.03 -4.09 31.62
N HIS A 160 -19.69 -3.54 30.60
CA HIS A 160 -20.92 -2.78 30.74
C HIS A 160 -21.71 -2.89 29.44
N GLU A 161 -22.90 -3.51 29.60
CA GLU A 161 -24.00 -3.47 28.64
C GLU A 161 -24.38 -2.03 28.29
N HIS A 162 -24.61 -1.72 27.03
CA HIS A 162 -25.82 -1.13 26.44
C HIS A 162 -25.56 -0.52 25.05
N GLU A 163 -26.44 -0.91 24.15
CA GLU A 163 -27.01 -0.18 22.98
C GLU A 163 -26.21 0.00 21.69
N HIS A 164 -26.80 -0.59 20.70
CA HIS A 164 -26.75 -0.49 19.26
C HIS A 164 -26.09 0.75 18.64
N GLY A 165 -24.95 0.53 17.98
CA GLY A 165 -24.35 1.43 17.01
C GLY A 165 -23.40 0.66 16.11
N HIS A 166 -23.73 0.50 14.83
CA HIS A 166 -22.88 -0.14 13.83
C HIS A 166 -21.57 0.64 13.66
N HIS A 167 -20.53 0.30 14.39
CA HIS A 167 -19.18 0.75 14.14
C HIS A 167 -18.41 -0.34 13.38
N HIS A 168 -18.09 -0.06 12.13
CA HIS A 168 -17.24 -0.88 11.29
C HIS A 168 -15.84 -1.03 11.93
N HIS A 169 -15.46 -2.26 12.27
CA HIS A 169 -14.18 -2.68 12.79
C HIS A 169 -13.06 -2.55 11.73
N HIS A 170 -12.45 -1.37 11.60
CA HIS A 170 -11.27 -1.17 10.75
C HIS A 170 -9.93 -1.41 11.48
N HIS A 171 -9.95 -1.79 12.78
CA HIS A 171 -8.74 -1.92 13.59
C HIS A 171 -8.04 -3.28 13.48
N ASP A 172 -8.76 -4.39 13.27
CA ASP A 172 -8.18 -5.74 13.32
C ASP A 172 -7.31 -6.10 12.12
N HIS A 173 -7.64 -5.63 10.92
CA HIS A 173 -6.88 -5.98 9.70
C HIS A 173 -5.46 -5.41 9.66
N ASN A 174 -5.20 -4.28 10.30
CA ASN A 174 -3.88 -3.64 10.27
C ASN A 174 -2.89 -4.32 11.23
N LEU A 175 -3.36 -4.77 12.40
CA LEU A 175 -2.57 -5.52 13.38
C LEU A 175 -2.24 -6.94 12.87
N VAL A 176 -3.22 -7.64 12.31
CA VAL A 176 -3.02 -8.96 11.69
C VAL A 176 -2.01 -8.87 10.53
N SER A 177 -2.11 -7.83 9.71
CA SER A 177 -1.14 -7.61 8.62
C SER A 177 0.27 -7.35 9.14
N ALA A 178 0.44 -6.52 10.17
CA ALA A 178 1.74 -6.27 10.79
C ALA A 178 2.31 -7.53 11.44
N TYR A 179 1.50 -8.30 12.16
CA TYR A 179 1.91 -9.56 12.77
C TYR A 179 2.36 -10.59 11.73
N LEU A 180 1.57 -10.80 10.65
CA LEU A 180 1.93 -11.71 9.55
C LEU A 180 3.22 -11.29 8.85
N HIS A 181 3.45 -9.98 8.75
CA HIS A 181 4.67 -9.43 8.17
C HIS A 181 5.90 -9.79 9.01
N VAL A 182 5.88 -9.51 10.32
CA VAL A 182 7.01 -9.80 11.21
C VAL A 182 7.21 -11.31 11.36
N LEU A 183 6.14 -12.12 11.30
CA LEU A 183 6.24 -13.59 11.25
C LEU A 183 6.93 -14.06 9.97
N ALA A 184 6.65 -13.44 8.82
CA ALA A 184 7.32 -13.73 7.56
C ALA A 184 8.82 -13.39 7.64
N ASP A 185 9.18 -12.25 8.24
CA ASP A 185 10.57 -11.84 8.44
C ASP A 185 11.31 -12.84 9.36
N ALA A 186 10.70 -13.27 10.46
CA ALA A 186 11.28 -14.29 11.33
C ALA A 186 11.48 -15.63 10.61
N LEU A 187 10.56 -16.00 9.71
CA LEU A 187 10.66 -17.23 8.92
C LEU A 187 11.80 -17.15 7.89
N THR A 188 11.98 -16.01 7.22
CA THR A 188 13.09 -15.80 6.26
C THR A 188 14.45 -15.86 6.96
N SER A 189 14.58 -15.21 8.11
CA SER A 189 15.79 -15.28 8.94
C SER A 189 16.09 -16.70 9.42
N LEU A 190 15.06 -17.46 9.84
CA LEU A 190 15.22 -18.87 10.23
C LEU A 190 15.69 -19.75 9.06
N LEU A 191 15.13 -19.56 7.88
CA LEU A 191 15.53 -20.28 6.67
C LEU A 191 16.97 -19.94 6.25
N ALA A 192 17.39 -18.67 6.39
CA ALA A 192 18.77 -18.24 6.16
C ALA A 192 19.74 -18.96 7.11
N ILE A 193 19.40 -19.07 8.40
CA ILE A 193 20.19 -19.82 9.40
C ILE A 193 20.30 -21.29 9.00
N PHE A 194 19.21 -21.94 8.64
CA PHE A 194 19.23 -23.35 8.20
C PHE A 194 20.09 -23.55 6.95
N ALA A 195 20.02 -22.65 5.97
CA ALA A 195 20.87 -22.73 4.78
C ALA A 195 22.36 -22.62 5.12
N LEU A 196 22.73 -21.67 6.00
CA LEU A 196 24.11 -21.50 6.46
C LEU A 196 24.61 -22.70 7.28
N LEU A 197 23.77 -23.27 8.16
CA LEU A 197 24.09 -24.49 8.91
C LEU A 197 24.25 -25.70 7.98
N ALA A 198 23.37 -25.87 6.99
CA ALA A 198 23.47 -26.91 5.99
C ALA A 198 24.77 -26.80 5.16
N ALA A 199 25.11 -25.57 4.75
CA ALA A 199 26.36 -25.33 4.04
C ALA A 199 27.58 -25.64 4.90
N LYS A 200 27.58 -25.24 6.19
CA LYS A 200 28.70 -25.44 7.11
C LYS A 200 28.91 -26.92 7.49
N TYR A 201 27.86 -27.65 7.88
CA TYR A 201 27.99 -28.96 8.46
C TYR A 201 27.84 -30.12 7.46
N PHE A 202 27.06 -29.89 6.39
CA PHE A 202 26.80 -30.92 5.37
C PHE A 202 27.48 -30.62 4.03
N GLY A 203 28.19 -29.49 3.91
CA GLY A 203 28.85 -29.09 2.67
C GLY A 203 27.93 -28.64 1.55
N PHE A 204 26.66 -28.36 1.85
CA PHE A 204 25.68 -27.87 0.85
C PHE A 204 25.89 -26.39 0.53
N ILE A 205 27.05 -26.03 -0.01
CA ILE A 205 27.44 -24.64 -0.31
C ILE A 205 26.40 -23.95 -1.20
N TRP A 206 25.71 -24.69 -2.08
CA TRP A 206 24.65 -24.19 -2.94
C TRP A 206 23.41 -23.70 -2.18
N ALA A 207 23.21 -24.12 -0.92
CA ALA A 207 22.03 -23.76 -0.12
C ALA A 207 21.98 -22.25 0.17
N ASP A 208 23.13 -21.59 0.41
CA ASP A 208 23.22 -20.16 0.65
C ASP A 208 22.78 -19.32 -0.57
N PRO A 209 23.33 -19.46 -1.78
CA PRO A 209 22.82 -18.74 -2.95
C PRO A 209 21.41 -19.17 -3.37
N ALA A 210 20.98 -20.41 -3.11
CA ALA A 210 19.60 -20.80 -3.33
C ALA A 210 18.62 -20.00 -2.47
N MET A 211 18.96 -19.74 -1.21
CA MET A 211 18.18 -18.86 -0.35
C MET A 211 18.18 -17.42 -0.85
N GLY A 212 19.26 -16.93 -1.43
CA GLY A 212 19.31 -15.65 -2.13
C GLY A 212 18.30 -15.56 -3.27
N ILE A 213 18.15 -16.63 -4.07
CA ILE A 213 17.13 -16.71 -5.14
C ILE A 213 15.71 -16.73 -4.56
N VAL A 214 15.48 -17.50 -3.50
CA VAL A 214 14.15 -17.55 -2.84
C VAL A 214 13.76 -16.16 -2.32
N GLY A 215 14.67 -15.47 -1.61
CA GLY A 215 14.45 -14.10 -1.15
C GLY A 215 14.18 -13.13 -2.31
N ALA A 216 14.94 -13.22 -3.38
CA ALA A 216 14.74 -12.40 -4.57
C ALA A 216 13.37 -12.61 -5.22
N VAL A 217 12.90 -13.85 -5.32
CA VAL A 217 11.57 -14.19 -5.88
C VAL A 217 10.45 -13.59 -5.01
N LEU A 218 10.59 -13.67 -3.68
CA LEU A 218 9.62 -13.08 -2.76
C LEU A 218 9.55 -11.56 -2.92
N VAL A 219 10.71 -10.88 -2.94
CA VAL A 219 10.80 -9.42 -3.15
C VAL A 219 10.25 -9.03 -4.52
N ALA A 220 10.61 -9.76 -5.59
CA ALA A 220 10.11 -9.51 -6.95
C ALA A 220 8.59 -9.64 -7.02
N ARG A 221 8.02 -10.71 -6.46
CA ARG A 221 6.57 -10.93 -6.45
C ARG A 221 5.83 -9.77 -5.76
N TRP A 222 6.34 -9.32 -4.62
CA TRP A 222 5.75 -8.22 -3.86
C TRP A 222 5.88 -6.89 -4.61
N SER A 223 7.06 -6.61 -5.14
CA SER A 223 7.34 -5.44 -5.98
C SER A 223 6.40 -5.37 -7.19
N LEU A 224 6.21 -6.47 -7.92
CA LEU A 224 5.30 -6.53 -9.07
C LEU A 224 3.84 -6.27 -8.67
N GLY A 225 3.41 -6.76 -7.52
CA GLY A 225 2.09 -6.45 -6.96
C GLY A 225 1.92 -4.95 -6.70
N LEU A 226 2.91 -4.34 -6.05
CA LEU A 226 2.92 -2.91 -5.75
C LEU A 226 3.00 -2.05 -7.02
N LEU A 227 3.84 -2.43 -8.00
CA LEU A 227 3.91 -1.77 -9.31
C LEU A 227 2.55 -1.77 -10.01
N ARG A 228 1.86 -2.90 -10.05
CA ARG A 228 0.54 -3.01 -10.69
C ARG A 228 -0.50 -2.13 -9.99
N SER A 229 -0.57 -2.17 -8.65
CA SER A 229 -1.55 -1.38 -7.91
C SER A 229 -1.30 0.13 -8.03
N THR A 230 -0.05 0.57 -7.92
CA THR A 230 0.30 1.99 -8.04
C THR A 230 0.17 2.49 -9.47
N SER A 231 0.55 1.69 -10.49
CA SER A 231 0.35 2.03 -11.90
C SER A 231 -1.12 2.24 -12.23
N ASN A 232 -2.02 1.41 -11.71
CA ASN A 232 -3.45 1.55 -11.95
C ASN A 232 -3.96 2.92 -11.49
N ILE A 233 -3.51 3.40 -10.32
CA ILE A 233 -3.89 4.72 -9.80
C ILE A 233 -3.25 5.85 -10.60
N LEU A 234 -1.97 5.73 -10.97
CA LEU A 234 -1.25 6.77 -11.71
C LEU A 234 -1.76 6.95 -13.14
N LEU A 235 -2.19 5.85 -13.76
CA LEU A 235 -2.71 5.82 -15.14
C LEU A 235 -4.22 5.99 -15.22
N ASP A 236 -4.87 6.41 -14.14
CA ASP A 236 -6.32 6.65 -14.11
C ASP A 236 -7.15 5.44 -14.57
N ARG A 237 -6.68 4.23 -14.22
CA ARG A 237 -7.43 3.02 -14.56
C ARG A 237 -8.79 3.05 -13.86
N GLU A 238 -9.79 2.60 -14.58
CA GLU A 238 -11.16 2.42 -14.08
C GLU A 238 -11.18 1.65 -12.75
N ALA A 239 -12.03 2.10 -11.83
CA ALA A 239 -12.29 1.39 -10.58
C ALA A 239 -12.88 0.00 -10.84
N THR A 240 -12.91 -0.82 -9.80
CA THR A 240 -13.46 -2.19 -9.89
C THR A 240 -14.92 -2.18 -10.33
N ASP A 241 -15.34 -3.23 -11.05
CA ASP A 241 -16.72 -3.41 -11.50
C ASP A 241 -17.72 -3.39 -10.33
N ALA A 242 -17.29 -3.77 -9.14
CA ALA A 242 -18.10 -3.69 -7.92
C ALA A 242 -18.50 -2.24 -7.59
N ILE A 243 -17.56 -1.29 -7.61
CA ILE A 243 -17.81 0.14 -7.34
C ILE A 243 -18.68 0.74 -8.46
N ARG A 244 -18.29 0.51 -9.72
CA ARG A 244 -19.02 1.00 -10.89
C ARG A 244 -20.45 0.46 -10.94
N GLY A 245 -20.61 -0.84 -10.67
CA GLY A 245 -21.91 -1.51 -10.65
C GLY A 245 -22.85 -0.94 -9.58
N VAL A 246 -22.34 -0.63 -8.39
CA VAL A 246 -23.15 0.00 -7.32
C VAL A 246 -23.62 1.39 -7.74
N ILE A 247 -22.73 2.22 -8.29
CA ILE A 247 -23.09 3.59 -8.74
C ILE A 247 -24.15 3.50 -9.85
N LYS A 248 -23.91 2.69 -10.88
CA LYS A 248 -24.83 2.50 -11.99
C LYS A 248 -26.19 2.01 -11.51
N ALA A 249 -26.23 0.95 -10.71
CA ALA A 249 -27.46 0.38 -10.19
C ALA A 249 -28.29 1.37 -9.36
N LYS A 250 -27.63 2.24 -8.56
CA LYS A 250 -28.32 3.25 -7.76
C LYS A 250 -28.98 4.33 -8.61
N ILE A 251 -28.32 4.76 -9.68
CA ILE A 251 -28.86 5.78 -10.60
C ILE A 251 -29.98 5.21 -11.44
N GLU A 252 -29.82 3.99 -11.98
CA GLU A 252 -30.81 3.35 -12.84
C GLU A 252 -32.01 2.76 -12.08
N ALA A 253 -31.95 2.70 -10.75
CA ALA A 253 -33.06 2.28 -9.89
C ALA A 253 -34.16 3.34 -9.76
N GLU A 254 -33.87 4.59 -10.10
CA GLU A 254 -34.81 5.71 -9.99
C GLU A 254 -35.31 6.12 -11.38
N ASP A 255 -36.60 6.27 -11.51
CA ASP A 255 -37.32 6.68 -12.75
C ASP A 255 -36.89 5.86 -13.99
N ASP A 256 -36.74 6.52 -15.12
CA ASP A 256 -36.30 5.93 -16.38
C ASP A 256 -34.80 6.21 -16.69
N ASN A 257 -34.06 6.55 -15.68
CA ASN A 257 -32.63 6.89 -15.83
C ASN A 257 -31.83 5.76 -16.46
N ARG A 258 -30.98 6.08 -17.44
CA ARG A 258 -30.02 5.16 -18.05
C ARG A 258 -28.63 5.81 -18.08
N VAL A 259 -27.66 5.12 -17.52
CA VAL A 259 -26.26 5.56 -17.55
C VAL A 259 -25.69 5.26 -18.92
N ALA A 260 -25.45 6.31 -19.69
CA ALA A 260 -24.86 6.23 -21.03
C ALA A 260 -23.34 6.04 -20.95
N ASP A 261 -22.68 6.78 -20.02
CA ASP A 261 -21.25 6.68 -19.79
C ASP A 261 -20.92 6.82 -18.30
N LEU A 262 -19.90 6.09 -17.83
CA LEU A 262 -19.49 6.07 -16.42
C LEU A 262 -17.98 5.86 -16.31
N HIS A 263 -17.31 6.92 -15.90
CA HIS A 263 -15.89 6.89 -15.57
C HIS A 263 -15.71 7.00 -14.05
N VAL A 264 -14.96 6.08 -13.47
CA VAL A 264 -14.63 6.06 -12.05
C VAL A 264 -13.14 5.74 -11.92
N TRP A 265 -12.34 6.69 -11.46
CA TRP A 265 -10.91 6.49 -11.31
C TRP A 265 -10.41 7.01 -9.96
N ALA A 266 -9.26 6.48 -9.51
CA ALA A 266 -8.66 6.87 -8.25
C ALA A 266 -7.83 8.17 -8.38
N VAL A 267 -8.12 9.15 -7.53
CA VAL A 267 -7.33 10.39 -7.38
C VAL A 267 -6.40 10.35 -6.16
N GLY A 268 -6.48 9.27 -5.38
CA GLY A 268 -5.65 8.98 -4.22
C GLY A 268 -6.02 7.61 -3.63
N PRO A 269 -5.34 7.17 -2.57
CA PRO A 269 -5.67 5.90 -1.90
C PRO A 269 -7.12 5.91 -1.38
N ASN A 270 -7.95 5.01 -1.89
CA ASN A 270 -9.39 4.90 -1.55
C ASN A 270 -10.20 6.19 -1.80
N LEU A 271 -9.75 7.06 -2.69
CA LEU A 271 -10.43 8.28 -3.09
C LEU A 271 -10.68 8.24 -4.59
N TYR A 272 -11.94 8.39 -4.99
CA TYR A 272 -12.36 8.28 -6.38
C TYR A 272 -12.96 9.59 -6.89
N SER A 273 -12.72 9.89 -8.16
CA SER A 273 -13.47 10.86 -8.95
C SER A 273 -14.40 10.10 -9.89
N VAL A 274 -15.58 10.68 -10.14
CA VAL A 274 -16.63 10.06 -10.95
C VAL A 274 -17.17 11.06 -11.95
N ILE A 275 -17.26 10.64 -13.21
CA ILE A 275 -18.01 11.34 -14.26
C ILE A 275 -19.13 10.40 -14.70
N ILE A 276 -20.35 10.93 -14.73
CA ILE A 276 -21.54 10.20 -15.12
C ILE A 276 -22.24 10.98 -16.23
N SER A 277 -22.48 10.34 -17.34
CA SER A 277 -23.41 10.82 -18.36
C SER A 277 -24.65 9.94 -18.34
N LEU A 278 -25.82 10.52 -18.12
CA LEU A 278 -27.09 9.79 -18.07
C LEU A 278 -28.14 10.40 -18.99
N VAL A 279 -29.06 9.55 -19.43
CA VAL A 279 -30.19 9.91 -20.27
C VAL A 279 -31.48 9.63 -19.52
N THR A 280 -32.46 10.55 -19.57
CA THR A 280 -33.77 10.42 -18.92
C THR A 280 -34.80 11.29 -19.62
N HIS A 281 -36.08 10.91 -19.54
CA HIS A 281 -37.19 11.77 -19.99
C HIS A 281 -37.56 12.84 -18.97
N GLN A 282 -37.17 12.67 -17.70
CA GLN A 282 -37.50 13.58 -16.59
C GLN A 282 -36.23 14.08 -15.90
N PRO A 283 -35.48 15.00 -16.53
CA PRO A 283 -34.20 15.44 -16.00
C PRO A 283 -34.35 16.18 -14.66
N LYS A 284 -33.58 15.74 -13.66
CA LYS A 284 -33.46 16.40 -12.36
C LYS A 284 -32.13 17.15 -12.26
N PRO A 285 -31.99 18.10 -11.34
CA PRO A 285 -30.72 18.82 -11.15
C PRO A 285 -29.57 17.84 -10.83
N PRO A 286 -28.33 18.10 -11.28
CA PRO A 286 -27.17 17.22 -11.02
C PRO A 286 -26.95 16.86 -9.56
N GLY A 287 -27.30 17.78 -8.62
CA GLY A 287 -27.22 17.54 -7.19
C GLY A 287 -28.08 16.36 -6.69
N HIS A 288 -29.21 16.12 -7.36
CA HIS A 288 -30.08 14.98 -7.05
C HIS A 288 -29.35 13.64 -7.31
N TYR A 289 -28.76 13.47 -8.48
CA TYR A 289 -28.04 12.25 -8.85
C TYR A 289 -26.77 12.04 -8.01
N LYS A 290 -26.08 13.13 -7.63
CA LYS A 290 -24.96 13.06 -6.68
C LYS A 290 -25.36 12.49 -5.33
N ALA A 291 -26.56 12.80 -4.85
CA ALA A 291 -27.08 12.30 -3.58
C ALA A 291 -27.44 10.80 -3.60
N LEU A 292 -27.64 10.20 -4.78
CA LEU A 292 -27.90 8.77 -4.92
C LEU A 292 -26.65 7.91 -4.73
N ILE A 293 -25.46 8.51 -4.82
CA ILE A 293 -24.18 7.78 -4.66
C ILE A 293 -23.94 7.50 -3.18
N PRO A 294 -23.75 6.23 -2.78
CA PRO A 294 -23.53 5.86 -1.39
C PRO A 294 -22.27 6.51 -0.81
N PRO A 295 -22.34 7.15 0.38
CA PRO A 295 -21.20 7.87 0.98
C PRO A 295 -20.01 6.97 1.36
N GLY A 296 -20.20 5.66 1.49
CA GLY A 296 -19.13 4.70 1.87
C GLY A 296 -18.19 4.28 0.75
N LEU A 297 -18.39 4.75 -0.49
CA LEU A 297 -17.57 4.34 -1.65
C LEU A 297 -16.27 5.13 -1.79
N GLY A 298 -15.97 6.11 -0.93
CA GLY A 298 -14.78 6.95 -1.05
C GLY A 298 -14.81 7.91 -2.25
N VAL A 299 -15.99 8.24 -2.76
CA VAL A 299 -16.15 9.18 -3.87
C VAL A 299 -15.98 10.60 -3.36
N ALA A 300 -14.94 11.30 -3.84
CA ALA A 300 -14.56 12.63 -3.41
C ALA A 300 -15.03 13.74 -4.36
N HIS A 301 -15.17 13.42 -5.64
CA HIS A 301 -15.60 14.38 -6.66
C HIS A 301 -16.56 13.71 -7.65
N VAL A 302 -17.66 14.38 -7.99
CA VAL A 302 -18.67 13.85 -8.92
C VAL A 302 -19.09 14.92 -9.89
N VAL A 303 -19.00 14.62 -11.17
CA VAL A 303 -19.59 15.38 -12.26
C VAL A 303 -20.73 14.57 -12.85
N VAL A 304 -21.87 15.20 -13.08
CA VAL A 304 -23.04 14.56 -13.70
C VAL A 304 -23.49 15.41 -14.88
N GLU A 305 -23.51 14.79 -16.05
CA GLU A 305 -24.10 15.30 -17.26
C GLU A 305 -25.46 14.65 -17.43
N VAL A 306 -26.51 15.46 -17.64
CA VAL A 306 -27.88 15.00 -17.76
C VAL A 306 -28.38 15.32 -19.16
N HIS A 307 -28.72 14.28 -19.92
CA HIS A 307 -29.29 14.43 -21.25
C HIS A 307 -30.79 14.12 -21.19
N CYS A 308 -31.59 15.03 -21.77
CA CYS A 308 -33.02 14.79 -21.93
C CYS A 308 -33.24 14.03 -23.24
N CYS A 309 -33.98 12.94 -23.16
CA CYS A 309 -34.44 12.18 -24.32
C CYS A 309 -35.82 12.70 -24.77
N THR A 310 -36.00 12.98 -26.04
CA THR A 310 -37.31 13.21 -26.63
C THR A 310 -37.92 11.88 -27.06
N ASP A 311 -39.27 11.81 -27.21
CA ASP A 311 -39.98 10.63 -27.71
C ASP A 311 -39.45 10.16 -29.07
N ASP A 312 -38.78 11.03 -29.84
CA ASP A 312 -38.16 10.71 -31.13
C ASP A 312 -36.72 10.17 -31.01
N GLY A 313 -36.22 10.01 -29.80
CA GLY A 313 -34.89 9.44 -29.53
C GLY A 313 -33.67 10.34 -29.89
N LEU A 314 -33.90 11.60 -30.22
CA LEU A 314 -32.84 12.55 -30.54
C LEU A 314 -32.37 13.29 -29.26
N PRO A 315 -31.04 13.45 -29.05
CA PRO A 315 -30.55 14.24 -27.94
C PRO A 315 -30.89 15.72 -28.12
N ILE A 316 -31.43 16.36 -27.09
CA ILE A 316 -31.49 17.82 -27.02
C ILE A 316 -30.16 18.26 -26.45
N GLU A 317 -29.33 19.00 -27.20
CA GLU A 317 -28.20 19.76 -26.68
C GLU A 317 -28.79 20.89 -25.81
N ILE A 318 -28.51 20.85 -24.49
CA ILE A 318 -28.91 21.87 -23.52
C ILE A 318 -27.75 22.84 -23.32
#